data_a2024c2475681a2b9b9d36d83e9bc222
#
_entry.id   a2024c2475681a2b9b9d36d83e9bc222
#
_cell.length_a   1.000
_cell.length_b   1.000
_cell.length_c   1.000
_cell.angle_alpha   90.00
_cell.angle_beta   90.00
_cell.angle_gamma   90.00
#
_symmetry.space_group_name_H-M   'P 1'
#
loop_
_entity.id
_entity.type
_entity.pdbx_description
1 polymer ?
#
loop_
_entity_poly.entity_id
_entity_poly.type
_entity_poly.pdbx_seq_one_letter_code
_entity_poly.pdbx_strand_id
1 'polypeptide(L)'
;AAPKIGPIIISEIMYNPSINGASEYLELLTISDSPVSLFDNTTGKAWQFSDGINYEFPAGSPLVMAPGERVVLTRSLTAFNTEFTTPEGTRVFEWLTGKLSGGGETVQLARPGPFNDLNEVQYVRVDRVKFSNKAPWPIGPDGNGPSLTKIIENQYGNDYLNWRAAASSPGAGAPGLTYDDWVISNNVTSPNLDNDSDGLSNLIEYALGTDPAVSGNQSPLEITLGSSSVIASYAVNILRPDAD
;
A
#
# COMPACT_ATOMS: atom_id res chain seq x y z
N ALA A 1 -14.76 -12.75 -13.14
CA ALA A 1 -13.32 -12.74 -13.37
C ALA A 1 -12.67 -11.99 -12.22
N ALA A 2 -11.53 -12.46 -11.71
CA ALA A 2 -10.75 -11.73 -10.73
C ALA A 2 -10.25 -10.39 -11.31
N PRO A 3 -10.10 -9.33 -10.50
CA PRO A 3 -9.54 -8.08 -10.98
C PRO A 3 -8.10 -8.30 -11.48
N LYS A 4 -7.76 -7.68 -12.59
CA LYS A 4 -6.39 -7.67 -13.10
C LYS A 4 -5.56 -6.68 -12.29
N ILE A 5 -4.44 -7.12 -11.74
CA ILE A 5 -3.54 -6.32 -10.91
C ILE A 5 -2.26 -6.00 -11.69
N GLY A 6 -1.78 -4.78 -11.57
CA GLY A 6 -0.56 -4.32 -12.24
C GLY A 6 -0.74 -3.97 -13.73
N PRO A 7 0.37 -3.70 -14.40
CA PRO A 7 1.77 -3.92 -14.03
C PRO A 7 2.36 -2.92 -13.02
N ILE A 8 1.69 -1.81 -12.76
CA ILE A 8 2.06 -0.80 -11.75
C ILE A 8 0.92 -0.68 -10.76
N ILE A 9 1.25 -0.59 -9.50
CA ILE A 9 0.30 -0.45 -8.38
C ILE A 9 0.62 0.80 -7.56
N ILE A 10 -0.37 1.28 -6.81
CA ILE A 10 -0.19 2.23 -5.72
C ILE A 10 0.19 1.41 -4.50
N SER A 11 1.39 1.61 -3.98
CA SER A 11 1.97 0.84 -2.86
C SER A 11 1.91 1.56 -1.53
N GLU A 12 1.94 2.91 -1.54
CA GLU A 12 1.89 3.71 -0.32
C GLU A 12 1.15 5.03 -0.57
N ILE A 13 0.38 5.48 0.42
CA ILE A 13 -0.40 6.73 0.39
C ILE A 13 -0.19 7.49 1.69
N MET A 14 0.48 8.63 1.62
CA MET A 14 0.56 9.61 2.70
C MET A 14 -0.44 10.73 2.42
N TYR A 15 -1.66 10.59 2.91
CA TYR A 15 -2.74 11.52 2.61
C TYR A 15 -2.92 12.62 3.67
N ASN A 16 -2.37 12.43 4.88
CA ASN A 16 -2.46 13.41 5.97
C ASN A 16 -1.16 13.40 6.80
N PRO A 17 -0.06 13.94 6.27
CA PRO A 17 1.21 13.99 6.99
C PRO A 17 1.09 14.84 8.25
N SER A 18 1.83 14.46 9.32
CA SER A 18 1.68 15.04 10.65
C SER A 18 2.32 16.42 10.81
N ILE A 19 3.30 16.77 9.96
CA ILE A 19 4.09 18.00 10.08
C ILE A 19 3.60 19.04 9.09
N ASN A 20 3.53 18.69 7.81
CA ASN A 20 3.17 19.62 6.75
C ASN A 20 2.22 18.97 5.75
N GLY A 21 0.97 19.41 5.73
CA GLY A 21 -0.02 18.91 4.78
C GLY A 21 0.35 19.04 3.29
N ALA A 22 1.41 19.78 2.94
CA ALA A 22 1.91 19.85 1.58
C ALA A 22 2.94 18.75 1.24
N SER A 23 3.36 17.95 2.21
CA SER A 23 4.25 16.81 2.02
C SER A 23 3.53 15.49 1.71
N GLU A 24 2.23 15.54 1.43
CA GLU A 24 1.45 14.42 0.90
C GLU A 24 2.17 13.72 -0.25
N TYR A 25 2.08 12.39 -0.30
CA TYR A 25 2.64 11.64 -1.43
C TYR A 25 1.89 10.36 -1.76
N LEU A 26 2.10 9.90 -2.99
CA LEU A 26 1.73 8.57 -3.49
C LEU A 26 2.98 7.86 -3.95
N GLU A 27 3.13 6.60 -3.63
CA GLU A 27 4.17 5.75 -4.19
C GLU A 27 3.57 4.79 -5.21
N LEU A 28 4.25 4.67 -6.33
CA LEU A 28 3.99 3.66 -7.35
C LEU A 28 5.08 2.60 -7.33
N LEU A 29 4.68 1.35 -7.48
CA LEU A 29 5.57 0.20 -7.59
C LEU A 29 5.30 -0.57 -8.86
N THR A 30 6.35 -0.93 -9.59
CA THR A 30 6.27 -1.86 -10.71
C THR A 30 6.34 -3.30 -10.20
N ILE A 31 5.26 -4.05 -10.40
CA ILE A 31 5.17 -5.49 -10.07
C ILE A 31 5.32 -6.39 -11.31
N SER A 32 5.69 -5.83 -12.42
CA SER A 32 5.99 -6.54 -13.67
C SER A 32 7.43 -7.03 -13.68
N ASP A 33 7.68 -8.22 -14.23
CA ASP A 33 9.03 -8.76 -14.48
C ASP A 33 9.76 -8.07 -15.65
N SER A 34 9.09 -7.15 -16.34
CA SER A 34 9.64 -6.38 -17.46
C SER A 34 9.47 -4.89 -17.24
N PRO A 35 10.36 -4.03 -17.78
CA PRO A 35 10.21 -2.59 -17.69
C PRO A 35 8.88 -2.12 -18.27
N VAL A 36 8.25 -1.14 -17.62
CA VAL A 36 6.96 -0.57 -18.00
C VAL A 36 7.13 0.88 -18.39
N SER A 37 6.82 1.20 -19.65
CA SER A 37 6.77 2.59 -20.11
C SER A 37 5.45 3.24 -19.70
N LEU A 38 5.53 4.41 -19.08
CA LEU A 38 4.35 5.23 -18.76
C LEU A 38 3.92 6.15 -19.91
N PHE A 39 4.33 5.79 -21.13
CA PHE A 39 3.94 6.45 -22.36
C PHE A 39 3.60 5.40 -23.42
N ASP A 40 2.52 5.64 -24.14
CA ASP A 40 2.08 4.78 -25.24
C ASP A 40 2.40 5.45 -26.58
N ASN A 41 3.37 4.90 -27.31
CA ASN A 41 3.77 5.41 -28.63
C ASN A 41 2.65 5.30 -29.68
N THR A 42 1.70 4.38 -29.52
CA THR A 42 0.61 4.17 -30.47
C THR A 42 -0.41 5.31 -30.41
N THR A 43 -0.73 5.74 -29.21
CA THR A 43 -1.69 6.82 -28.98
C THR A 43 -1.02 8.18 -28.83
N GLY A 44 0.30 8.22 -28.61
CA GLY A 44 1.05 9.44 -28.32
C GLY A 44 0.68 10.06 -26.97
N LYS A 45 0.18 9.26 -26.02
CA LYS A 45 -0.29 9.70 -24.71
C LYS A 45 0.48 9.05 -23.56
N ALA A 46 0.63 9.79 -22.47
CA ALA A 46 1.19 9.30 -21.23
C ALA A 46 0.11 8.71 -20.31
N TRP A 47 0.56 7.94 -19.32
CA TRP A 47 -0.28 7.52 -18.21
C TRP A 47 -0.61 8.73 -17.36
N GLN A 48 -1.71 8.65 -16.63
CA GLN A 48 -2.19 9.75 -15.78
C GLN A 48 -2.91 9.24 -14.53
N PHE A 49 -2.96 10.08 -13.53
CA PHE A 49 -3.97 9.95 -12.49
C PHE A 49 -5.27 10.59 -13.01
N SER A 50 -6.36 9.85 -12.95
CA SER A 50 -7.68 10.28 -13.40
C SER A 50 -8.65 10.55 -12.25
N ASP A 51 -8.20 10.33 -11.01
CA ASP A 51 -8.95 10.58 -9.78
C ASP A 51 -7.98 10.78 -8.60
N GLY A 52 -8.36 11.57 -7.61
CA GLY A 52 -7.59 11.94 -6.43
C GLY A 52 -6.67 13.13 -6.67
N ILE A 53 -5.69 12.98 -7.55
CA ILE A 53 -4.78 14.04 -7.97
C ILE A 53 -4.88 14.27 -9.48
N ASN A 54 -4.50 15.46 -9.92
CA ASN A 54 -4.41 15.77 -11.35
C ASN A 54 -2.94 15.74 -11.76
N TYR A 55 -2.53 14.62 -12.37
CA TYR A 55 -1.14 14.43 -12.82
C TYR A 55 -1.08 13.56 -14.06
N GLU A 56 -0.40 14.05 -15.10
CA GLU A 56 -0.03 13.30 -16.31
C GLU A 56 1.50 13.16 -16.36
N PHE A 57 2.00 11.94 -16.63
CA PHE A 57 3.42 11.70 -16.74
C PHE A 57 4.01 12.42 -17.96
N PRO A 58 5.29 12.88 -17.90
CA PRO A 58 5.89 13.64 -18.98
C PRO A 58 5.96 12.86 -20.30
N ALA A 59 5.31 13.34 -21.34
CA ALA A 59 5.34 12.73 -22.69
C ALA A 59 6.68 12.98 -23.42
N GLY A 60 7.29 14.15 -23.20
CA GLY A 60 8.54 14.53 -23.88
C GLY A 60 9.79 13.81 -23.38
N SER A 61 9.73 13.20 -22.19
CA SER A 61 10.75 12.33 -21.63
C SER A 61 10.05 11.17 -20.93
N PRO A 62 9.64 10.15 -21.71
CA PRO A 62 8.82 9.06 -21.16
C PRO A 62 9.48 8.36 -19.99
N LEU A 63 8.72 8.26 -18.90
CA LEU A 63 9.14 7.50 -17.74
C LEU A 63 9.04 6.01 -18.04
N VAL A 64 10.15 5.30 -17.89
CA VAL A 64 10.18 3.83 -17.90
C VAL A 64 10.53 3.38 -16.50
N MET A 65 9.68 2.56 -15.88
CA MET A 65 9.92 1.96 -14.58
C MET A 65 10.48 0.55 -14.76
N ALA A 66 11.61 0.26 -14.13
CA ALA A 66 12.21 -1.07 -14.10
C ALA A 66 11.39 -2.03 -13.19
N PRO A 67 11.56 -3.36 -13.33
CA PRO A 67 10.98 -4.32 -12.39
C PRO A 67 11.36 -3.98 -10.93
N GLY A 68 10.36 -3.96 -10.05
CA GLY A 68 10.55 -3.63 -8.64
C GLY A 68 10.84 -2.16 -8.33
N GLU A 69 10.89 -1.31 -9.35
CA GLU A 69 11.17 0.11 -9.13
C GLU A 69 9.99 0.83 -8.48
N ARG A 70 10.35 1.73 -7.54
CA ARG A 70 9.43 2.65 -6.87
C ARG A 70 9.62 4.07 -7.37
N VAL A 71 8.53 4.75 -7.56
CA VAL A 71 8.47 6.17 -7.98
C VAL A 71 7.51 6.88 -7.05
N VAL A 72 7.91 8.05 -6.57
CA VAL A 72 7.12 8.86 -5.65
C VAL A 72 6.55 10.07 -6.40
N LEU A 73 5.28 10.35 -6.17
CA LEU A 73 4.65 11.61 -6.52
C LEU A 73 4.31 12.34 -5.23
N THR A 74 4.66 13.62 -5.13
CA THR A 74 4.36 14.45 -3.97
C THR A 74 3.64 15.73 -4.36
N ARG A 75 2.91 16.30 -3.42
CA ARG A 75 2.23 17.59 -3.62
C ARG A 75 3.22 18.75 -3.71
N SER A 76 4.29 18.72 -2.92
CA SER A 76 5.35 19.72 -2.92
C SER A 76 6.70 19.09 -2.63
N LEU A 77 7.61 19.13 -3.60
CA LEU A 77 8.97 18.65 -3.46
C LEU A 77 9.70 19.32 -2.27
N THR A 78 9.51 20.61 -2.08
CA THR A 78 10.13 21.35 -0.97
C THR A 78 9.63 20.84 0.38
N ALA A 79 8.32 20.68 0.55
CA ALA A 79 7.74 20.18 1.79
C ALA A 79 8.12 18.70 2.03
N PHE A 80 8.06 17.91 0.99
CA PHE A 80 8.42 16.49 1.02
C PHE A 80 9.87 16.28 1.47
N ASN A 81 10.83 16.96 0.84
CA ASN A 81 12.26 16.84 1.17
C ASN A 81 12.62 17.40 2.57
N THR A 82 11.72 18.16 3.18
CA THR A 82 11.90 18.64 4.57
C THR A 82 11.47 17.57 5.58
N GLU A 83 10.48 16.77 5.22
CA GLU A 83 9.85 15.79 6.14
C GLU A 83 10.34 14.37 5.90
N PHE A 84 10.61 13.99 4.65
CA PHE A 84 10.95 12.62 4.26
C PHE A 84 12.32 12.54 3.58
N THR A 85 12.94 11.38 3.72
CA THR A 85 14.13 10.98 2.97
C THR A 85 13.82 9.78 2.10
N THR A 86 14.42 9.72 0.92
CA THR A 86 14.30 8.58 0.00
C THR A 86 15.67 7.94 -0.24
N PRO A 87 15.72 6.65 -0.60
CA PRO A 87 16.95 6.03 -1.10
C PRO A 87 17.55 6.81 -2.27
N GLU A 88 18.87 6.75 -2.39
CA GLU A 88 19.57 7.38 -3.53
C GLU A 88 19.04 6.82 -4.86
N GLY A 89 18.78 7.70 -5.82
CA GLY A 89 18.26 7.34 -7.12
C GLY A 89 16.73 7.22 -7.19
N THR A 90 16.00 7.37 -6.08
CA THR A 90 14.53 7.41 -6.12
C THR A 90 14.05 8.60 -6.93
N ARG A 91 13.22 8.35 -7.92
CA ARG A 91 12.61 9.40 -8.73
C ARG A 91 11.38 9.96 -8.03
N VAL A 92 11.40 11.26 -7.76
CA VAL A 92 10.30 11.98 -7.10
C VAL A 92 9.77 13.06 -8.05
N PHE A 93 8.46 13.07 -8.27
CA PHE A 93 7.76 14.04 -9.11
C PHE A 93 6.80 14.86 -8.28
N GLU A 94 6.52 16.09 -8.71
CA GLU A 94 5.57 16.99 -8.05
C GLU A 94 4.30 17.08 -8.88
N TRP A 95 3.13 16.87 -8.24
CA TRP A 95 1.86 17.21 -8.88
C TRP A 95 1.49 18.67 -8.54
N LEU A 96 1.12 19.42 -9.56
CA LEU A 96 1.04 20.88 -9.44
C LEU A 96 -0.29 21.37 -8.83
N THR A 97 -1.35 20.57 -8.86
CA THR A 97 -2.69 21.01 -8.44
C THR A 97 -3.44 19.91 -7.69
N GLY A 98 -4.27 20.33 -6.76
CA GLY A 98 -5.03 19.43 -5.90
C GLY A 98 -4.28 19.02 -4.64
N LYS A 99 -4.96 18.28 -3.80
CA LYS A 99 -4.44 17.67 -2.57
C LYS A 99 -5.21 16.39 -2.29
N LEU A 100 -4.58 15.48 -1.58
CA LEU A 100 -5.29 14.30 -1.06
C LEU A 100 -6.25 14.73 0.06
N SER A 101 -7.41 14.08 0.12
CA SER A 101 -8.40 14.36 1.16
C SER A 101 -8.03 13.63 2.45
N GLY A 102 -7.87 14.37 3.56
CA GLY A 102 -7.68 13.78 4.89
C GLY A 102 -8.86 12.93 5.37
N GLY A 103 -10.05 13.07 4.78
CA GLY A 103 -11.22 12.24 5.07
C GLY A 103 -11.31 10.94 4.28
N GLY A 104 -10.44 10.77 3.32
CA GLY A 104 -10.46 9.68 2.34
C GLY A 104 -11.02 10.10 0.99
N GLU A 105 -10.58 9.43 -0.03
CA GLU A 105 -11.00 9.63 -1.41
C GLU A 105 -10.65 8.45 -2.32
N THR A 106 -10.90 8.59 -3.60
CA THR A 106 -10.45 7.64 -4.63
C THR A 106 -9.19 8.18 -5.30
N VAL A 107 -8.16 7.35 -5.39
CA VAL A 107 -6.97 7.59 -6.21
C VAL A 107 -6.94 6.55 -7.33
N GLN A 108 -6.81 7.00 -8.58
CA GLN A 108 -6.85 6.10 -9.73
C GLN A 108 -5.75 6.41 -10.73
N LEU A 109 -4.90 5.40 -10.97
CA LEU A 109 -3.93 5.40 -12.06
C LEU A 109 -4.56 4.79 -13.31
N ALA A 110 -4.41 5.46 -14.44
CA ALA A 110 -4.92 5.03 -15.72
C ALA A 110 -3.85 5.13 -16.83
N ARG A 111 -3.94 4.22 -17.80
CA ARG A 111 -3.10 4.19 -18.99
C ARG A 111 -3.89 4.48 -20.24
N PRO A 112 -3.26 4.98 -21.30
CA PRO A 112 -3.89 5.05 -22.62
C PRO A 112 -4.40 3.67 -23.07
N GLY A 113 -5.56 3.66 -23.66
CA GLY A 113 -6.21 2.52 -24.30
C GLY A 113 -6.55 2.82 -25.74
N PRO A 114 -7.49 2.08 -26.35
CA PRO A 114 -7.87 2.31 -27.75
C PRO A 114 -8.56 3.66 -27.94
N PHE A 115 -8.58 4.10 -29.18
CA PHE A 115 -9.41 5.22 -29.60
C PHE A 115 -10.90 4.82 -29.60
N ASN A 116 -11.76 5.75 -29.22
CA ASN A 116 -13.20 5.63 -29.42
C ASN A 116 -13.62 6.00 -30.85
N ASP A 117 -14.92 5.92 -31.13
CA ASP A 117 -15.48 6.27 -32.44
C ASP A 117 -15.32 7.75 -32.80
N LEU A 118 -14.99 8.62 -31.84
CA LEU A 118 -14.70 10.05 -32.03
C LEU A 118 -13.20 10.32 -32.19
N ASN A 119 -12.38 9.27 -32.31
CA ASN A 119 -10.91 9.35 -32.39
C ASN A 119 -10.27 9.98 -31.13
N GLU A 120 -10.89 9.79 -29.95
CA GLU A 120 -10.36 10.20 -28.66
C GLU A 120 -9.78 8.99 -27.94
N VAL A 121 -8.63 9.16 -27.29
CA VAL A 121 -8.00 8.09 -26.52
C VAL A 121 -8.82 7.80 -25.27
N GLN A 122 -9.23 6.56 -25.11
CA GLN A 122 -9.88 6.08 -23.89
C GLN A 122 -8.83 5.69 -22.86
N TYR A 123 -8.98 6.13 -21.61
CA TYR A 123 -8.08 5.72 -20.54
C TYR A 123 -8.60 4.48 -19.82
N VAL A 124 -7.73 3.51 -19.66
CA VAL A 124 -8.01 2.24 -18.98
C VAL A 124 -7.41 2.26 -17.60
N ARG A 125 -8.23 2.01 -16.58
CA ARG A 125 -7.78 1.89 -15.20
C ARG A 125 -6.73 0.79 -15.06
N VAL A 126 -5.63 1.12 -14.39
CA VAL A 126 -4.54 0.19 -14.03
C VAL A 126 -4.65 -0.21 -12.57
N ASP A 127 -4.71 0.78 -11.69
CA ASP A 127 -4.95 0.56 -10.26
C ASP A 127 -5.88 1.62 -9.69
N ARG A 128 -6.55 1.29 -8.60
CA ARG A 128 -7.48 2.18 -7.92
C ARG A 128 -7.58 1.81 -6.46
N VAL A 129 -7.50 2.84 -5.61
CA VAL A 129 -7.67 2.73 -4.16
C VAL A 129 -8.70 3.76 -3.73
N LYS A 130 -9.80 3.30 -3.13
CA LYS A 130 -10.78 4.19 -2.47
C LYS A 130 -10.56 4.06 -0.97
N PHE A 131 -9.65 4.84 -0.43
CA PHE A 131 -9.31 4.83 0.99
C PHE A 131 -10.23 5.73 1.83
N SER A 132 -10.20 5.52 3.13
CA SER A 132 -10.92 6.32 4.12
C SER A 132 -10.06 6.48 5.39
N ASN A 133 -10.26 7.55 6.14
CA ASN A 133 -9.70 7.75 7.47
C ASN A 133 -10.55 7.10 8.58
N LYS A 134 -11.54 6.27 8.23
CA LYS A 134 -12.46 5.59 9.16
C LYS A 134 -12.42 4.08 8.94
N ALA A 135 -12.68 3.34 10.03
CA ALA A 135 -12.87 1.89 9.93
C ALA A 135 -13.87 1.53 8.80
N PRO A 136 -13.64 0.43 8.07
CA PRO A 136 -12.64 -0.61 8.31
C PRO A 136 -11.23 -0.31 7.75
N TRP A 137 -10.96 0.87 7.22
CA TRP A 137 -9.61 1.28 6.82
C TRP A 137 -8.73 1.59 8.04
N PRO A 138 -7.40 1.39 7.95
CA PRO A 138 -6.47 1.77 9.01
C PRO A 138 -6.58 3.27 9.34
N ILE A 139 -6.77 3.60 10.61
CA ILE A 139 -6.95 4.99 11.08
C ILE A 139 -5.64 5.69 11.44
N GLY A 140 -4.55 4.92 11.63
CA GLY A 140 -3.22 5.46 11.99
C GLY A 140 -2.67 6.53 11.06
N PRO A 141 -2.89 6.44 9.73
CA PRO A 141 -2.38 7.44 8.77
C PRO A 141 -3.04 8.82 8.84
N ASP A 142 -4.07 9.00 9.65
CA ASP A 142 -4.79 10.29 9.74
C ASP A 142 -4.08 11.29 10.66
N GLY A 143 -3.01 11.90 10.15
CA GLY A 143 -2.27 12.97 10.84
C GLY A 143 -1.36 12.52 11.97
N ASN A 144 -1.12 11.22 12.14
CA ASN A 144 -0.33 10.68 13.24
C ASN A 144 1.10 10.26 12.84
N GLY A 145 1.49 10.46 11.58
CA GLY A 145 2.83 10.16 11.08
C GLY A 145 2.93 8.92 10.19
N PRO A 146 2.26 7.79 10.48
CA PRO A 146 2.22 6.65 9.57
C PRO A 146 1.62 6.99 8.21
N SER A 147 2.01 6.23 7.19
CA SER A 147 1.33 6.19 5.89
C SER A 147 0.37 5.01 5.81
N LEU A 148 -0.51 5.04 4.83
CA LEU A 148 -1.30 3.89 4.40
C LEU A 148 -0.46 3.06 3.44
N THR A 149 -0.07 1.87 3.84
CA THR A 149 0.89 1.03 3.11
C THR A 149 0.27 -0.30 2.74
N LYS A 150 0.51 -0.74 1.51
CA LYS A 150 0.01 -2.01 0.99
C LYS A 150 0.75 -3.19 1.64
N ILE A 151 0.01 -4.24 2.03
CA ILE A 151 0.56 -5.42 2.69
C ILE A 151 1.10 -6.41 1.65
N ILE A 152 0.29 -6.76 0.66
CA ILE A 152 0.63 -7.72 -0.39
C ILE A 152 0.52 -7.04 -1.75
N GLU A 153 1.65 -6.85 -2.40
CA GLU A 153 1.77 -6.01 -3.59
C GLU A 153 0.93 -6.53 -4.77
N ASN A 154 0.87 -7.84 -4.97
CA ASN A 154 0.14 -8.46 -6.07
C ASN A 154 -1.34 -8.74 -5.77
N GLN A 155 -1.89 -8.19 -4.69
CA GLN A 155 -3.30 -8.28 -4.37
C GLN A 155 -4.07 -7.01 -4.73
N TYR A 156 -5.41 -7.12 -4.74
CA TYR A 156 -6.30 -6.03 -5.14
C TYR A 156 -6.15 -4.79 -4.26
N GLY A 157 -5.87 -3.64 -4.88
CA GLY A 157 -5.59 -2.39 -4.18
C GLY A 157 -6.80 -1.76 -3.49
N ASN A 158 -8.03 -2.05 -3.93
CA ASN A 158 -9.23 -1.47 -3.31
C ASN A 158 -9.86 -2.38 -2.24
N ASP A 159 -9.06 -3.24 -1.62
CA ASP A 159 -9.44 -4.05 -0.47
C ASP A 159 -8.75 -3.51 0.78
N TYR A 160 -9.51 -3.03 1.76
CA TYR A 160 -8.96 -2.47 2.99
C TYR A 160 -8.11 -3.47 3.80
N LEU A 161 -8.41 -4.78 3.70
CA LEU A 161 -7.63 -5.85 4.35
C LEU A 161 -6.19 -5.95 3.80
N ASN A 162 -5.94 -5.38 2.63
CA ASN A 162 -4.60 -5.34 2.03
C ASN A 162 -3.84 -4.04 2.34
N TRP A 163 -4.27 -3.29 3.35
CA TRP A 163 -3.63 -2.05 3.76
C TRP A 163 -3.42 -2.00 5.27
N ARG A 164 -2.32 -1.39 5.68
CA ARG A 164 -1.98 -1.14 7.09
C ARG A 164 -1.47 0.28 7.30
N ALA A 165 -1.51 0.75 8.53
CA ALA A 165 -0.71 1.88 8.95
C ALA A 165 0.73 1.39 9.18
N ALA A 166 1.70 2.09 8.59
CA ALA A 166 3.12 1.80 8.80
C ALA A 166 3.94 3.10 8.82
N ALA A 167 5.14 3.02 9.37
CA ALA A 167 6.09 4.12 9.22
C ALA A 167 6.27 4.45 7.74
N SER A 168 6.24 5.74 7.41
CA SER A 168 6.40 6.21 6.03
C SER A 168 7.75 5.80 5.45
N SER A 169 7.74 5.26 4.24
CA SER A 169 8.93 4.67 3.60
C SER A 169 9.04 5.00 2.10
N PRO A 170 8.89 6.28 1.71
CA PRO A 170 8.81 6.65 0.31
C PRO A 170 10.06 6.23 -0.47
N GLY A 171 9.89 5.42 -1.51
CA GLY A 171 10.96 4.90 -2.36
C GLY A 171 11.69 3.67 -1.81
N ALA A 172 11.53 3.35 -0.53
CA ALA A 172 12.24 2.23 0.11
C ALA A 172 11.40 0.94 0.12
N GLY A 173 10.09 1.08 0.02
CA GLY A 173 9.16 0.01 0.34
C GLY A 173 9.00 -0.16 1.85
N ALA A 174 7.81 -0.49 2.28
CA ALA A 174 7.57 -0.69 3.68
C ALA A 174 8.48 -1.79 4.24
N PRO A 175 9.06 -1.58 5.41
CA PRO A 175 9.65 -2.67 6.15
C PRO A 175 8.60 -3.78 6.32
N GLY A 176 9.04 -5.01 6.44
CA GLY A 176 8.16 -6.13 6.80
C GLY A 176 7.26 -5.71 7.97
N LEU A 177 6.12 -6.35 8.09
CA LEU A 177 5.21 -6.04 9.21
C LEU A 177 5.92 -6.36 10.53
N THR A 178 6.44 -5.34 11.20
CA THR A 178 7.01 -5.51 12.54
C THR A 178 5.92 -5.64 13.58
N TYR A 179 6.27 -6.17 14.75
CA TYR A 179 5.33 -6.22 15.86
C TYR A 179 4.82 -4.81 16.23
N ASP A 180 5.67 -3.79 16.18
CA ASP A 180 5.29 -2.40 16.49
C ASP A 180 4.27 -1.84 15.49
N ASP A 181 4.44 -2.13 14.20
CA ASP A 181 3.46 -1.74 13.17
C ASP A 181 2.11 -2.44 13.39
N TRP A 182 2.16 -3.73 13.74
CA TRP A 182 0.96 -4.51 14.02
C TRP A 182 0.24 -4.01 15.29
N VAL A 183 0.99 -3.66 16.35
CA VAL A 183 0.48 -3.04 17.58
C VAL A 183 -0.28 -1.75 17.28
N ILE A 184 0.33 -0.87 16.47
CA ILE A 184 -0.30 0.40 16.07
C ILE A 184 -1.58 0.13 15.26
N SER A 185 -1.50 -0.77 14.28
CA SER A 185 -2.62 -1.08 13.39
C SER A 185 -3.82 -1.70 14.09
N ASN A 186 -3.57 -2.50 15.13
CA ASN A 186 -4.60 -3.23 15.87
C ASN A 186 -4.95 -2.61 17.23
N ASN A 187 -4.40 -1.43 17.54
CA ASN A 187 -4.62 -0.74 18.82
C ASN A 187 -4.34 -1.64 20.04
N VAL A 188 -3.27 -2.41 19.97
CA VAL A 188 -2.81 -3.33 21.02
C VAL A 188 -1.96 -2.57 22.04
N THR A 189 -2.14 -2.83 23.32
CA THR A 189 -1.43 -2.11 24.38
C THR A 189 -0.30 -2.91 25.03
N SER A 190 -0.30 -4.23 24.87
CA SER A 190 0.73 -5.11 25.45
C SER A 190 0.80 -6.44 24.71
N PRO A 191 2.02 -7.00 24.50
CA PRO A 191 2.20 -8.29 23.87
C PRO A 191 1.59 -9.47 24.62
N ASN A 192 1.53 -9.35 25.96
CA ASN A 192 1.09 -10.45 26.83
C ASN A 192 -0.41 -10.42 27.16
N LEU A 193 -1.12 -9.39 26.70
CA LEU A 193 -2.57 -9.34 26.85
C LEU A 193 -3.24 -10.20 25.78
N ASP A 194 -4.40 -10.70 26.13
CA ASP A 194 -5.35 -11.36 25.27
C ASP A 194 -6.57 -10.42 25.18
N ASN A 195 -6.62 -9.66 24.08
CA ASN A 195 -7.57 -8.54 23.95
C ASN A 195 -9.00 -9.00 23.72
N ASP A 196 -9.21 -10.14 23.04
CA ASP A 196 -10.52 -10.68 22.72
C ASP A 196 -10.91 -11.91 23.54
N SER A 197 -10.01 -12.33 24.44
CA SER A 197 -10.22 -13.43 25.40
C SER A 197 -10.42 -14.79 24.74
N ASP A 198 -9.70 -15.07 23.65
CA ASP A 198 -9.76 -16.35 22.94
C ASP A 198 -8.66 -17.35 23.38
N GLY A 199 -7.77 -16.93 24.27
CA GLY A 199 -6.68 -17.74 24.83
C GLY A 199 -5.34 -17.54 24.12
N LEU A 200 -5.28 -16.72 23.07
CA LEU A 200 -4.04 -16.32 22.42
C LEU A 200 -3.62 -14.93 22.90
N SER A 201 -2.36 -14.76 23.26
CA SER A 201 -1.85 -13.43 23.55
C SER A 201 -1.61 -12.66 22.26
N ASN A 202 -1.67 -11.32 22.32
CA ASN A 202 -1.45 -10.45 21.17
C ASN A 202 -0.14 -10.75 20.40
N LEU A 203 0.94 -11.15 21.10
CA LEU A 203 2.18 -11.53 20.45
C LEU A 203 2.04 -12.86 19.66
N ILE A 204 1.31 -13.81 20.22
CA ILE A 204 1.03 -15.08 19.53
C ILE A 204 0.16 -14.82 18.32
N GLU A 205 -0.86 -13.99 18.45
CA GLU A 205 -1.72 -13.60 17.33
C GLU A 205 -0.95 -12.89 16.22
N TYR A 206 -0.04 -11.98 16.59
CA TYR A 206 0.90 -11.38 15.63
C TYR A 206 1.68 -12.45 14.87
N ALA A 207 2.29 -13.39 15.57
CA ALA A 207 3.10 -14.46 14.96
C ALA A 207 2.25 -15.39 14.07
N LEU A 208 1.02 -15.68 14.48
CA LEU A 208 0.08 -16.54 13.75
C LEU A 208 -0.69 -15.82 12.64
N GLY A 209 -0.74 -14.50 12.67
CA GLY A 209 -1.51 -13.71 11.71
C GLY A 209 -3.01 -13.64 12.00
N THR A 210 -3.42 -13.88 13.23
CA THR A 210 -4.81 -13.76 13.68
C THR A 210 -5.14 -12.32 14.07
N ASP A 211 -6.44 -12.04 14.27
CA ASP A 211 -6.94 -10.71 14.62
C ASP A 211 -7.16 -10.59 16.13
N PRO A 212 -6.45 -9.71 16.86
CA PRO A 212 -6.53 -9.59 18.31
C PRO A 212 -7.83 -8.97 18.82
N ALA A 213 -8.78 -8.67 17.95
CA ALA A 213 -10.09 -8.15 18.30
C ALA A 213 -11.22 -9.15 17.99
N VAL A 214 -10.92 -10.34 17.49
CA VAL A 214 -11.91 -11.31 17.03
C VAL A 214 -11.71 -12.67 17.66
N SER A 215 -12.34 -12.89 18.80
CA SER A 215 -12.32 -14.15 19.55
C SER A 215 -12.70 -15.37 18.69
N GLY A 216 -11.91 -16.44 18.81
CA GLY A 216 -12.13 -17.70 18.08
C GLY A 216 -11.75 -17.64 16.62
N ASN A 217 -11.01 -16.64 16.20
CA ASN A 217 -10.45 -16.51 14.87
C ASN A 217 -9.32 -17.54 14.73
N GLN A 218 -9.66 -18.63 14.18
CA GLN A 218 -8.91 -19.82 13.76
C GLN A 218 -7.40 -19.73 13.92
N SER A 219 -6.90 -20.22 15.04
CA SER A 219 -5.47 -20.52 15.15
C SER A 219 -5.06 -21.37 13.95
N PRO A 220 -4.08 -20.98 13.15
CA PRO A 220 -3.50 -21.86 12.15
C PRO A 220 -2.73 -23.04 12.77
N LEU A 221 -2.76 -23.17 14.10
CA LEU A 221 -2.18 -24.28 14.83
C LEU A 221 -3.13 -25.46 14.80
N GLU A 222 -2.79 -26.50 14.07
CA GLU A 222 -3.46 -27.79 14.06
C GLU A 222 -2.66 -28.79 14.89
N ILE A 223 -3.31 -29.38 15.92
CA ILE A 223 -2.72 -30.43 16.74
C ILE A 223 -3.39 -31.75 16.39
N THR A 224 -2.65 -32.65 15.79
CA THR A 224 -3.12 -33.98 15.47
C THR A 224 -2.49 -35.01 16.42
N LEU A 225 -3.31 -35.77 17.12
CA LEU A 225 -2.87 -36.87 17.99
C LEU A 225 -2.69 -38.13 17.15
N GLY A 226 -1.46 -38.53 16.92
CA GLY A 226 -1.15 -39.84 16.35
C GLY A 226 -1.08 -40.94 17.43
N SER A 227 -1.13 -42.17 17.03
CA SER A 227 -1.07 -43.34 17.95
C SER A 227 0.23 -43.43 18.79
N SER A 228 1.27 -42.68 18.43
CA SER A 228 2.57 -42.66 19.12
C SER A 228 3.29 -41.31 19.06
N SER A 229 2.63 -40.26 18.56
CA SER A 229 3.23 -38.93 18.43
C SER A 229 2.15 -37.85 18.47
N VAL A 230 2.53 -36.67 18.95
CA VAL A 230 1.76 -35.44 18.81
C VAL A 230 2.39 -34.63 17.66
N ILE A 231 1.64 -34.33 16.65
CA ILE A 231 2.08 -33.48 15.52
C ILE A 231 1.37 -32.14 15.69
N ALA A 232 2.15 -31.09 15.89
CA ALA A 232 1.66 -29.71 15.84
C ALA A 232 2.09 -29.13 14.48
N SER A 233 1.13 -28.69 13.69
CA SER A 233 1.35 -28.00 12.42
C SER A 233 0.87 -26.56 12.55
N TYR A 234 1.69 -25.61 12.11
CA TYR A 234 1.33 -24.20 12.10
C TYR A 234 1.80 -23.57 10.79
N ALA A 235 1.05 -22.58 10.32
CA ALA A 235 1.44 -21.76 9.20
C ALA A 235 2.16 -20.52 9.71
N VAL A 236 3.46 -20.39 9.41
CA VAL A 236 4.20 -19.17 9.72
C VAL A 236 3.89 -18.12 8.67
N ASN A 237 3.56 -16.92 9.10
CA ASN A 237 3.43 -15.79 8.19
C ASN A 237 4.82 -15.29 7.82
N ILE A 238 5.30 -15.66 6.64
CA ILE A 238 6.63 -15.27 6.12
C ILE A 238 6.80 -13.75 5.93
N LEU A 239 5.73 -12.98 6.06
CA LEU A 239 5.78 -11.51 6.01
C LEU A 239 6.12 -10.89 7.37
N ARG A 240 6.39 -11.70 8.39
CA ARG A 240 6.75 -11.27 9.75
C ARG A 240 8.10 -11.82 10.14
N PRO A 241 9.20 -11.23 9.63
CA PRO A 241 10.55 -11.75 9.84
C PRO A 241 11.04 -11.63 11.28
N ASP A 242 10.36 -10.89 12.12
CA ASP A 242 10.63 -10.68 13.54
C ASP A 242 9.80 -11.59 14.48
N ALA A 243 9.07 -12.55 13.92
CA ALA A 243 8.26 -13.51 14.68
C ALA A 243 8.99 -14.83 15.02
N ASP A 244 10.27 -14.98 14.65
CA ASP A 244 11.11 -16.17 14.89
C ASP A 244 11.59 -16.28 16.37
#